data_f58219745411b0ad94be9ef3f25e08a2
#
_entry.id   f58219745411b0ad94be9ef3f25e08a2
#
_cell.length_a   1.000
_cell.length_b   1.000
_cell.length_c   1.000
_cell.angle_alpha   90.00
_cell.angle_beta   90.00
_cell.angle_gamma   90.00
#
_symmetry.space_group_name_H-M   'P 1'
#
loop_
_entity.id
_entity.type
_entity.pdbx_description
1 polymer ?
#
loop_
_entity_poly.entity_id
_entity_poly.type
_entity_poly.pdbx_seq_one_letter_code
_entity_poly.pdbx_strand_id
1 'polypeptide(L)'
;LSPVAVNKFFHTVTSSFVLAALFVVGVSAWYLLRRREQLMARRSIAIASAFGFVFALVTAFTGDRSGAIVARVQPMKLAAMEALYDGQQGAPLTAVGILRPEAQRTGGDAFYFRIDIPKMLSLMSFRSADAFVPGINDLVYGNEEYGVMPASEKIERGRVAVEELGRYRTAREKGDTAAITEIEAKFDRSTPQGAEFLLSLIHISEPTRL
;
A
#
# COMPACT_ATOMS: atom_id res chain seq x y z
N LEU A 1 -11.80 -7.47 -10.76
CA LEU A 1 -10.45 -7.63 -10.20
C LEU A 1 -10.06 -6.36 -9.47
N SER A 2 -9.61 -6.48 -8.22
CA SER A 2 -9.12 -5.33 -7.45
C SER A 2 -7.84 -4.77 -8.10
N PRO A 3 -7.73 -3.43 -8.30
CA PRO A 3 -6.50 -2.81 -8.81
C PRO A 3 -5.26 -3.15 -7.99
N VAL A 4 -5.44 -3.34 -6.67
CA VAL A 4 -4.38 -3.77 -5.75
C VAL A 4 -3.88 -5.16 -6.09
N ALA A 5 -4.78 -6.12 -6.32
CA ALA A 5 -4.42 -7.49 -6.67
C ALA A 5 -3.68 -7.57 -8.01
N VAL A 6 -4.16 -6.82 -9.01
CA VAL A 6 -3.50 -6.74 -10.33
C VAL A 6 -2.08 -6.18 -10.20
N ASN A 7 -1.91 -5.07 -9.48
CA ASN A 7 -0.58 -4.48 -9.29
C ASN A 7 0.37 -5.41 -8.54
N LYS A 8 -0.09 -6.08 -7.47
CA LYS A 8 0.69 -7.06 -6.72
C LYS A 8 1.13 -8.24 -7.60
N PHE A 9 0.22 -8.76 -8.43
CA PHE A 9 0.55 -9.85 -9.36
C PHE A 9 1.69 -9.45 -10.30
N PHE A 10 1.56 -8.32 -11.00
CA PHE A 10 2.60 -7.85 -11.91
C PHE A 10 3.92 -7.57 -11.20
N HIS A 11 3.89 -6.94 -10.02
CA HIS A 11 5.09 -6.68 -9.23
C HIS A 11 5.81 -7.98 -8.84
N THR A 12 5.07 -9.00 -8.40
CA THR A 12 5.65 -10.30 -8.02
C THR A 12 6.25 -11.01 -9.21
N VAL A 13 5.57 -11.03 -10.36
CA VAL A 13 6.09 -11.67 -11.59
C VAL A 13 7.35 -10.97 -12.10
N THR A 14 7.33 -9.63 -12.16
CA THR A 14 8.50 -8.87 -12.65
C THR A 14 9.70 -8.98 -11.72
N SER A 15 9.50 -8.97 -10.39
CA SER A 15 10.58 -9.19 -9.42
C SER A 15 11.17 -10.60 -9.51
N SER A 16 10.36 -11.61 -9.84
CA SER A 16 10.85 -12.99 -10.08
C SER A 16 11.77 -13.05 -11.31
N PHE A 17 11.49 -12.26 -12.35
CA PHE A 17 12.38 -12.19 -13.51
C PHE A 17 13.72 -11.51 -13.18
N VAL A 18 13.71 -10.48 -12.31
CA VAL A 18 14.97 -9.89 -11.80
C VAL A 18 15.79 -10.91 -11.03
N LEU A 19 15.15 -11.69 -10.15
CA LEU A 19 15.81 -12.75 -9.41
C LEU A 19 16.42 -13.81 -10.34
N ALA A 20 15.67 -14.26 -11.35
CA ALA A 20 16.16 -15.22 -12.34
C ALA A 20 17.37 -14.67 -13.12
N ALA A 21 17.32 -13.40 -13.52
CA ALA A 21 18.44 -12.75 -14.21
C ALA A 21 19.70 -12.71 -13.33
N LEU A 22 19.57 -12.32 -12.06
CA LEU A 22 20.67 -12.28 -11.10
C LEU A 22 21.26 -13.68 -10.87
N PHE A 23 20.43 -14.71 -10.81
CA PHE A 23 20.89 -16.09 -10.70
C PHE A 23 21.75 -16.51 -11.91
N VAL A 24 21.28 -16.21 -13.13
CA VAL A 24 22.04 -16.51 -14.36
C VAL A 24 23.36 -15.74 -14.38
N VAL A 25 23.38 -14.45 -14.00
CA VAL A 25 24.60 -13.67 -13.89
C VAL A 25 25.56 -14.28 -12.87
N GLY A 26 25.06 -14.66 -11.69
CA GLY A 26 25.87 -15.28 -10.63
C GLY A 26 26.52 -16.59 -11.07
N VAL A 27 25.77 -17.51 -11.68
CA VAL A 27 26.29 -18.76 -12.21
C VAL A 27 27.31 -18.53 -13.32
N SER A 28 27.00 -17.61 -14.23
CA SER A 28 27.91 -17.28 -15.34
C SER A 28 29.21 -16.62 -14.86
N ALA A 29 29.15 -15.77 -13.84
CA ALA A 29 30.32 -15.20 -13.19
C ALA A 29 31.20 -16.28 -12.57
N TRP A 30 30.59 -17.27 -11.91
CA TRP A 30 31.34 -18.43 -11.38
C TRP A 30 32.08 -19.20 -12.47
N TYR A 31 31.46 -19.45 -13.64
CA TYR A 31 32.12 -20.06 -14.79
C TYR A 31 33.33 -19.23 -15.28
N LEU A 32 33.21 -17.91 -15.32
CA LEU A 32 34.33 -17.01 -15.69
C LEU A 32 35.48 -17.12 -14.69
N LEU A 33 35.19 -17.10 -13.38
CA LEU A 33 36.20 -17.26 -12.34
C LEU A 33 36.94 -18.60 -12.44
N ARG A 34 36.22 -19.64 -12.82
CA ARG A 34 36.79 -20.98 -13.04
C ARG A 34 37.44 -21.14 -14.42
N ARG A 35 37.47 -20.12 -15.24
CA ARG A 35 37.98 -20.08 -16.61
C ARG A 35 37.39 -21.17 -17.52
N ARG A 36 36.14 -21.61 -17.26
CA ARG A 36 35.40 -22.58 -18.03
C ARG A 36 34.36 -21.89 -18.88
N GLU A 37 34.10 -22.41 -20.11
CA GLU A 37 33.02 -21.92 -21.00
C GLU A 37 32.89 -20.40 -21.08
N GLN A 38 34.03 -19.73 -21.21
CA GLN A 38 34.09 -18.23 -21.07
C GLN A 38 33.22 -17.50 -22.09
N LEU A 39 33.12 -18.01 -23.33
CA LEU A 39 32.30 -17.39 -24.37
C LEU A 39 30.82 -17.46 -24.01
N MET A 40 30.35 -18.64 -23.59
CA MET A 40 28.97 -18.84 -23.15
C MET A 40 28.67 -17.94 -21.93
N ALA A 41 29.55 -17.96 -20.92
CA ALA A 41 29.37 -17.18 -19.72
C ALA A 41 29.27 -15.67 -19.99
N ARG A 42 30.13 -15.12 -20.84
CA ARG A 42 30.06 -13.68 -21.24
C ARG A 42 28.77 -13.33 -21.95
N ARG A 43 28.30 -14.17 -22.87
CA ARG A 43 27.03 -13.96 -23.58
C ARG A 43 25.84 -14.05 -22.64
N SER A 44 25.85 -15.05 -21.74
CA SER A 44 24.79 -15.21 -20.72
C SER A 44 24.71 -14.02 -19.78
N ILE A 45 25.85 -13.49 -19.30
CA ILE A 45 25.88 -12.28 -18.48
C ILE A 45 25.29 -11.10 -19.25
N ALA A 46 25.71 -10.86 -20.50
CA ALA A 46 25.22 -9.73 -21.28
C ALA A 46 23.69 -9.78 -21.47
N ILE A 47 23.18 -10.95 -21.88
CA ILE A 47 21.73 -11.13 -22.09
C ILE A 47 20.97 -11.03 -20.75
N ALA A 48 21.41 -11.71 -19.71
CA ALA A 48 20.74 -11.71 -18.42
C ALA A 48 20.80 -10.34 -17.74
N SER A 49 21.90 -9.60 -17.87
CA SER A 49 22.01 -8.24 -17.33
C SER A 49 21.07 -7.28 -18.05
N ALA A 50 20.99 -7.31 -19.39
CA ALA A 50 20.07 -6.48 -20.13
C ALA A 50 18.60 -6.80 -19.78
N PHE A 51 18.24 -8.08 -19.76
CA PHE A 51 16.92 -8.55 -19.35
C PHE A 51 16.60 -8.13 -17.91
N GLY A 52 17.51 -8.42 -16.98
CA GLY A 52 17.34 -8.07 -15.56
C GLY A 52 17.20 -6.56 -15.35
N PHE A 53 17.96 -5.75 -16.08
CA PHE A 53 17.86 -4.29 -15.99
C PHE A 53 16.47 -3.78 -16.42
N VAL A 54 15.95 -4.26 -17.57
CA VAL A 54 14.60 -3.88 -18.02
C VAL A 54 13.54 -4.24 -16.97
N PHE A 55 13.57 -5.48 -16.45
CA PHE A 55 12.61 -5.90 -15.44
C PHE A 55 12.82 -5.23 -14.07
N ALA A 56 14.04 -4.83 -13.74
CA ALA A 56 14.28 -4.01 -12.54
C ALA A 56 13.60 -2.64 -12.64
N LEU A 57 13.65 -1.98 -13.80
CA LEU A 57 12.92 -0.72 -14.02
C LEU A 57 11.40 -0.92 -13.91
N VAL A 58 10.85 -1.98 -14.51
CA VAL A 58 9.42 -2.30 -14.41
C VAL A 58 9.03 -2.60 -12.96
N THR A 59 9.87 -3.34 -12.23
CA THR A 59 9.65 -3.66 -10.81
C THR A 59 9.68 -2.39 -9.94
N ALA A 60 10.62 -1.48 -10.19
CA ALA A 60 10.68 -0.20 -9.50
C ALA A 60 9.40 0.63 -9.74
N PHE A 61 8.94 0.70 -10.98
CA PHE A 61 7.72 1.43 -11.33
C PHE A 61 6.46 0.82 -10.69
N THR A 62 6.32 -0.51 -10.72
CA THR A 62 5.17 -1.19 -10.08
C THR A 62 5.23 -1.12 -8.57
N GLY A 63 6.43 -1.11 -7.97
CA GLY A 63 6.66 -0.93 -6.53
C GLY A 63 6.25 0.47 -6.06
N ASP A 64 6.68 1.50 -6.77
CA ASP A 64 6.29 2.88 -6.51
C ASP A 64 4.76 3.08 -6.60
N ARG A 65 4.12 2.51 -7.63
CA ARG A 65 2.66 2.51 -7.73
C ARG A 65 1.98 1.77 -6.56
N SER A 66 2.59 0.69 -6.08
CA SER A 66 2.09 -0.06 -4.92
C SER A 66 2.07 0.80 -3.65
N GLY A 67 3.14 1.58 -3.41
CA GLY A 67 3.22 2.53 -2.29
C GLY A 67 2.08 3.55 -2.31
N ALA A 68 1.85 4.18 -3.47
CA ALA A 68 0.77 5.15 -3.64
C ALA A 68 -0.64 4.53 -3.45
N ILE A 69 -0.83 3.28 -3.87
CA ILE A 69 -2.10 2.56 -3.64
C ILE A 69 -2.29 2.26 -2.14
N VAL A 70 -1.26 1.77 -1.45
CA VAL A 70 -1.31 1.45 -0.02
C VAL A 70 -1.61 2.71 0.80
N ALA A 71 -1.00 3.84 0.46
CA ALA A 71 -1.25 5.12 1.13
C ALA A 71 -2.72 5.53 1.11
N ARG A 72 -3.42 5.27 0.01
CA ARG A 72 -4.83 5.65 -0.18
C ARG A 72 -5.81 4.62 0.36
N VAL A 73 -5.51 3.32 0.17
CA VAL A 73 -6.45 2.23 0.49
C VAL A 73 -6.24 1.68 1.90
N GLN A 74 -5.01 1.70 2.38
CA GLN A 74 -4.62 1.15 3.68
C GLN A 74 -3.67 2.09 4.44
N PRO A 75 -4.09 3.32 4.78
CA PRO A 75 -3.21 4.32 5.41
C PRO A 75 -2.64 3.86 6.74
N MET A 76 -3.40 3.12 7.55
CA MET A 76 -2.92 2.53 8.81
C MET A 76 -1.76 1.56 8.57
N LYS A 77 -1.81 0.79 7.49
CA LYS A 77 -0.71 -0.12 7.13
C LYS A 77 0.54 0.65 6.73
N LEU A 78 0.39 1.74 5.94
CA LEU A 78 1.52 2.60 5.60
C LEU A 78 2.14 3.19 6.86
N ALA A 79 1.34 3.81 7.73
CA ALA A 79 1.81 4.41 8.98
C ALA A 79 2.55 3.38 9.87
N ALA A 80 2.02 2.15 9.96
CA ALA A 80 2.65 1.08 10.72
C ALA A 80 3.97 0.58 10.10
N MET A 81 4.06 0.49 8.76
CA MET A 81 5.28 0.08 8.06
C MET A 81 6.41 1.10 8.22
N GLU A 82 6.07 2.38 8.24
CA GLU A 82 7.02 3.49 8.38
C GLU A 82 7.26 3.89 9.85
N ALA A 83 6.63 3.20 10.81
CA ALA A 83 6.63 3.54 12.23
C ALA A 83 6.27 5.04 12.48
N LEU A 84 5.35 5.56 11.65
CA LEU A 84 4.88 6.94 11.72
C LEU A 84 3.75 7.01 12.75
N TYR A 85 4.07 7.38 13.99
CA TYR A 85 3.07 7.48 15.05
C TYR A 85 2.24 8.75 14.92
N ASP A 86 2.87 9.89 14.72
CA ASP A 86 2.21 11.16 14.49
C ASP A 86 2.39 11.57 13.04
N GLY A 87 1.31 11.97 12.39
CA GLY A 87 1.34 12.42 11.01
C GLY A 87 2.09 13.72 10.87
N GLN A 88 2.65 13.92 9.70
CA GLN A 88 3.36 15.16 9.40
C GLN A 88 3.26 15.53 7.94
N GLN A 89 3.35 16.82 7.69
CA GLN A 89 3.44 17.38 6.37
C GLN A 89 4.88 17.24 5.85
N GLY A 90 5.04 16.83 4.60
CA GLY A 90 6.37 16.57 4.07
C GLY A 90 7.10 15.42 4.77
N ALA A 91 6.39 14.33 5.07
CA ALA A 91 6.91 13.18 5.80
C ALA A 91 8.16 12.58 5.13
N PRO A 92 9.23 12.34 5.89
CA PRO A 92 10.42 11.68 5.39
C PRO A 92 10.20 10.18 5.24
N LEU A 93 10.99 9.54 4.39
CA LEU A 93 11.11 8.08 4.31
C LEU A 93 12.31 7.64 5.14
N THR A 94 12.10 6.80 6.13
CA THR A 94 13.18 6.22 6.91
C THR A 94 13.86 5.10 6.12
N ALA A 95 15.06 5.35 5.62
CA ALA A 95 15.84 4.37 4.84
C ALA A 95 16.43 3.27 5.73
N VAL A 96 16.89 3.65 6.91
CA VAL A 96 17.41 2.73 7.94
C VAL A 96 17.04 3.29 9.31
N GLY A 97 16.55 2.45 10.19
CA GLY A 97 16.21 2.87 11.54
C GLY A 97 16.25 1.73 12.55
N ILE A 98 16.55 2.05 13.80
CA ILE A 98 16.46 1.14 14.93
C ILE A 98 15.28 1.57 15.78
N LEU A 99 14.23 0.76 15.77
CA LEU A 99 13.00 1.03 16.52
C LEU A 99 13.22 0.97 18.03
N ARG A 100 12.52 1.83 18.75
CA ARG A 100 12.45 1.85 20.22
C ARG A 100 11.17 1.13 20.66
N PRO A 101 11.27 -0.06 21.27
CA PRO A 101 10.06 -0.83 21.66
C PRO A 101 9.15 -0.10 22.65
N GLU A 102 9.71 0.82 23.44
CA GLU A 102 9.00 1.57 24.47
C GLU A 102 8.24 2.80 23.93
N ALA A 103 8.59 3.28 22.75
CA ALA A 103 7.96 4.46 22.14
C ALA A 103 6.44 4.28 21.92
N GLN A 104 5.99 3.05 21.72
CA GLN A 104 4.56 2.70 21.64
C GLN A 104 3.77 3.02 22.91
N ARG A 105 4.46 3.08 24.05
CA ARG A 105 3.82 3.30 25.37
C ARG A 105 3.93 4.74 25.85
N THR A 106 4.93 5.50 25.40
CA THR A 106 5.29 6.78 26.01
C THR A 106 5.12 8.00 25.09
N GLY A 107 4.75 7.79 23.81
CA GLY A 107 4.57 8.89 22.87
C GLY A 107 5.87 9.67 22.54
N GLY A 108 7.04 9.00 22.67
CA GLY A 108 8.33 9.57 22.31
C GLY A 108 8.74 9.24 20.87
N ASP A 109 9.95 9.67 20.47
CA ASP A 109 10.51 9.34 19.15
C ASP A 109 10.54 7.80 18.97
N ALA A 110 9.98 7.34 17.87
CA ALA A 110 9.87 5.91 17.54
C ALA A 110 11.23 5.23 17.31
N PHE A 111 12.29 6.00 17.14
CA PHE A 111 13.61 5.49 16.79
C PHE A 111 14.68 5.87 17.81
N TYR A 112 15.61 4.96 18.06
CA TYR A 112 16.89 5.28 18.72
C TYR A 112 17.85 5.99 17.75
N PHE A 113 17.80 5.58 16.49
CA PHE A 113 18.61 6.13 15.41
C PHE A 113 17.84 5.91 14.11
N ARG A 114 17.86 6.92 13.21
CA ARG A 114 17.30 6.82 11.87
C ARG A 114 18.07 7.65 10.86
N ILE A 115 18.08 7.18 9.63
CA ILE A 115 18.54 7.91 8.45
C ILE A 115 17.33 8.14 7.57
N ASP A 116 16.94 9.39 7.45
CA ASP A 116 15.74 9.81 6.76
C ASP A 116 16.07 10.46 5.41
N ILE A 117 15.27 10.16 4.41
CA ILE A 117 15.24 10.88 3.14
C ILE A 117 14.09 11.90 3.23
N PRO A 118 14.39 13.22 3.31
CA PRO A 118 13.38 14.24 3.55
C PRO A 118 12.29 14.24 2.48
N LYS A 119 11.01 14.41 2.88
CA LYS A 119 9.85 14.56 1.99
C LYS A 119 9.55 13.37 1.08
N MET A 120 10.34 12.32 1.12
CA MET A 120 10.24 11.21 0.18
C MET A 120 8.97 10.39 0.40
N LEU A 121 8.54 10.16 1.64
CA LEU A 121 7.32 9.42 1.95
C LEU A 121 6.08 10.15 1.42
N SER A 122 5.98 11.47 1.63
CA SER A 122 4.92 12.30 1.07
C SER A 122 4.89 12.25 -0.46
N LEU A 123 6.06 12.39 -1.09
CA LEU A 123 6.19 12.37 -2.54
C LEU A 123 5.77 11.02 -3.14
N MET A 124 6.23 9.91 -2.58
CA MET A 124 5.89 8.57 -3.06
C MET A 124 4.42 8.22 -2.83
N SER A 125 3.87 8.62 -1.69
CA SER A 125 2.49 8.29 -1.30
C SER A 125 1.44 9.10 -2.06
N PHE A 126 1.66 10.41 -2.17
CA PHE A 126 0.64 11.36 -2.66
C PHE A 126 1.06 12.19 -3.88
N ARG A 127 2.26 11.96 -4.42
CA ARG A 127 2.83 12.71 -5.56
C ARG A 127 3.01 14.21 -5.27
N SER A 128 3.11 14.56 -4.00
CA SER A 128 3.38 15.91 -3.52
C SER A 128 4.36 15.86 -2.37
N ALA A 129 5.43 16.65 -2.46
CA ALA A 129 6.49 16.68 -1.45
C ALA A 129 6.02 17.22 -0.08
N ASP A 130 4.97 18.03 -0.10
CA ASP A 130 4.43 18.69 1.09
C ASP A 130 3.05 18.12 1.51
N ALA A 131 2.64 16.98 0.95
CA ALA A 131 1.42 16.32 1.36
C ALA A 131 1.50 15.85 2.82
N PHE A 132 0.39 15.97 3.55
CA PHE A 132 0.26 15.40 4.88
C PHE A 132 0.14 13.87 4.79
N VAL A 133 0.95 13.15 5.55
CA VAL A 133 0.86 11.69 5.70
C VAL A 133 0.35 11.43 7.11
N PRO A 134 -0.85 10.83 7.26
CA PRO A 134 -1.42 10.58 8.59
C PRO A 134 -0.62 9.48 9.31
N GLY A 135 -0.34 9.70 10.58
CA GLY A 135 0.27 8.74 11.48
C GLY A 135 -0.74 7.80 12.12
N ILE A 136 -0.25 6.87 12.92
CA ILE A 136 -1.09 5.91 13.65
C ILE A 136 -2.05 6.64 14.58
N ASN A 137 -1.57 7.66 15.31
CA ASN A 137 -2.38 8.43 16.26
C ASN A 137 -3.48 9.21 15.56
N ASP A 138 -3.19 9.86 14.41
CA ASP A 138 -4.20 10.57 13.62
C ASP A 138 -5.28 9.61 13.11
N LEU A 139 -4.90 8.41 12.70
CA LEU A 139 -5.84 7.42 12.17
C LEU A 139 -6.70 6.77 13.28
N VAL A 140 -6.17 6.66 14.51
CA VAL A 140 -6.89 6.11 15.66
C VAL A 140 -7.82 7.13 16.28
N TYR A 141 -7.29 8.31 16.60
CA TYR A 141 -8.00 9.33 17.38
C TYR A 141 -8.67 10.40 16.51
N GLY A 142 -8.32 10.46 15.23
CA GLY A 142 -8.74 11.52 14.32
C GLY A 142 -7.79 12.72 14.34
N ASN A 143 -7.85 13.52 13.28
CA ASN A 143 -7.14 14.79 13.18
C ASN A 143 -8.02 15.78 12.39
N GLU A 144 -8.66 16.68 13.09
CA GLU A 144 -9.59 17.64 12.49
C GLU A 144 -8.90 18.62 11.54
N GLU A 145 -7.66 19.02 11.84
CA GLU A 145 -6.88 19.95 11.02
C GLU A 145 -6.66 19.44 9.59
N TYR A 146 -6.45 18.13 9.46
CA TYR A 146 -6.21 17.48 8.17
C TYR A 146 -7.40 16.62 7.69
N GLY A 147 -8.56 16.73 8.36
CA GLY A 147 -9.78 16.01 7.98
C GLY A 147 -9.65 14.49 8.13
N VAL A 148 -8.82 13.99 9.02
CA VAL A 148 -8.65 12.56 9.28
C VAL A 148 -9.71 12.09 10.27
N MET A 149 -10.62 11.23 9.80
CA MET A 149 -11.66 10.64 10.62
C MET A 149 -11.10 9.58 11.57
N PRO A 150 -11.51 9.55 12.86
CA PRO A 150 -11.06 8.55 13.82
C PRO A 150 -11.53 7.14 13.47
N ALA A 151 -10.72 6.14 13.86
CA ALA A 151 -11.01 4.73 13.57
C ALA A 151 -12.36 4.27 14.15
N SER A 152 -12.73 4.76 15.33
CA SER A 152 -14.03 4.44 15.97
C SER A 152 -15.22 4.83 15.09
N GLU A 153 -15.19 6.01 14.52
CA GLU A 153 -16.24 6.49 13.62
C GLU A 153 -16.27 5.72 12.30
N LYS A 154 -15.09 5.41 11.74
CA LYS A 154 -15.01 4.55 10.54
C LYS A 154 -15.59 3.16 10.78
N ILE A 155 -15.32 2.56 11.94
CA ILE A 155 -15.86 1.25 12.32
C ILE A 155 -17.38 1.31 12.43
N GLU A 156 -17.93 2.35 13.08
CA GLU A 156 -19.38 2.51 13.22
C GLU A 156 -20.08 2.70 11.88
N ARG A 157 -19.56 3.59 11.04
CA ARG A 157 -20.07 3.77 9.66
C ARG A 157 -19.98 2.48 8.84
N GLY A 158 -18.88 1.75 9.00
CA GLY A 158 -18.69 0.46 8.35
C GLY A 158 -19.69 -0.60 8.81
N ARG A 159 -20.05 -0.62 10.09
CA ARG A 159 -21.07 -1.52 10.64
C ARG A 159 -22.44 -1.27 10.02
N VAL A 160 -22.84 0.00 9.93
CA VAL A 160 -24.08 0.41 9.26
C VAL A 160 -24.07 0.00 7.78
N ALA A 161 -22.96 0.21 7.09
CA ALA A 161 -22.84 -0.15 5.68
C ALA A 161 -22.97 -1.68 5.44
N VAL A 162 -22.40 -2.51 6.32
CA VAL A 162 -22.52 -3.98 6.25
C VAL A 162 -23.95 -4.43 6.50
N GLU A 163 -24.64 -3.82 7.46
CA GLU A 163 -26.03 -4.11 7.76
C GLU A 163 -26.96 -3.78 6.56
N GLU A 164 -26.80 -2.59 5.98
CA GLU A 164 -27.55 -2.18 4.78
C GLU A 164 -27.23 -3.07 3.56
N LEU A 165 -25.98 -3.51 3.41
CA LEU A 165 -25.63 -4.48 2.37
C LEU A 165 -26.32 -5.83 2.58
N GLY A 166 -26.47 -6.27 3.82
CA GLY A 166 -27.26 -7.46 4.17
C GLY A 166 -28.74 -7.29 3.78
N ARG A 167 -29.34 -6.14 4.10
CA ARG A 167 -30.72 -5.79 3.68
C ARG A 167 -30.87 -5.76 2.16
N TYR A 168 -29.90 -5.17 1.45
CA TYR A 168 -29.89 -5.12 -0.01
C TYR A 168 -29.89 -6.53 -0.63
N ARG A 169 -29.05 -7.43 -0.13
CA ARG A 169 -28.99 -8.81 -0.62
C ARG A 169 -30.33 -9.54 -0.42
N THR A 170 -30.92 -9.39 0.76
CA THR A 170 -32.23 -9.99 1.09
C THR A 170 -33.36 -9.39 0.22
N ALA A 171 -33.38 -8.08 0.01
CA ALA A 171 -34.33 -7.42 -0.86
C ALA A 171 -34.21 -7.89 -2.32
N ARG A 172 -32.98 -8.07 -2.79
CA ARG A 172 -32.70 -8.58 -4.13
C ARG A 172 -33.18 -10.04 -4.32
N GLU A 173 -32.97 -10.89 -3.31
CA GLU A 173 -33.47 -12.28 -3.34
C GLU A 173 -35.00 -12.36 -3.34
N LYS A 174 -35.66 -11.42 -2.66
CA LYS A 174 -37.13 -11.34 -2.59
C LYS A 174 -37.78 -10.58 -3.76
N GLY A 175 -36.98 -9.92 -4.61
CA GLY A 175 -37.48 -9.08 -5.71
C GLY A 175 -38.14 -7.77 -5.24
N ASP A 176 -37.82 -7.30 -4.03
CA ASP A 176 -38.34 -6.04 -3.46
C ASP A 176 -37.64 -4.83 -4.06
N THR A 177 -38.18 -4.33 -5.15
CA THR A 177 -37.64 -3.19 -5.89
C THR A 177 -37.70 -1.88 -5.11
N ALA A 178 -38.66 -1.69 -4.20
CA ALA A 178 -38.80 -0.49 -3.41
C ALA A 178 -37.66 -0.38 -2.39
N ALA A 179 -37.39 -1.47 -1.66
CA ALA A 179 -36.27 -1.54 -0.72
C ALA A 179 -34.90 -1.42 -1.41
N ILE A 180 -34.74 -2.00 -2.59
CA ILE A 180 -33.52 -1.87 -3.40
C ILE A 180 -33.26 -0.40 -3.74
N THR A 181 -34.27 0.31 -4.28
CA THR A 181 -34.15 1.71 -4.67
C THR A 181 -33.84 2.62 -3.48
N GLU A 182 -34.46 2.38 -2.32
CA GLU A 182 -34.19 3.12 -1.08
C GLU A 182 -32.73 2.97 -0.64
N ILE A 183 -32.22 1.73 -0.66
CA ILE A 183 -30.83 1.43 -0.25
C ILE A 183 -29.84 2.01 -1.27
N GLU A 184 -30.11 1.87 -2.58
CA GLU A 184 -29.25 2.45 -3.63
C GLU A 184 -29.15 3.96 -3.54
N ALA A 185 -30.22 4.65 -3.16
CA ALA A 185 -30.20 6.09 -2.94
C ALA A 185 -29.29 6.50 -1.79
N LYS A 186 -29.17 5.68 -0.72
CA LYS A 186 -28.23 5.91 0.38
C LYS A 186 -26.77 5.74 -0.03
N PHE A 187 -26.49 4.92 -1.03
CA PHE A 187 -25.14 4.60 -1.53
C PHE A 187 -24.81 5.27 -2.86
N ASP A 188 -25.57 6.27 -3.27
CA ASP A 188 -25.31 7.00 -4.51
C ASP A 188 -23.96 7.73 -4.43
N ARG A 189 -23.06 7.37 -5.34
CA ARG A 189 -21.72 7.94 -5.46
C ARG A 189 -21.73 9.44 -5.77
N SER A 190 -22.81 9.95 -6.29
CA SER A 190 -22.99 11.38 -6.59
C SER A 190 -23.17 12.22 -5.32
N THR A 191 -23.55 11.59 -4.20
CA THR A 191 -23.68 12.25 -2.91
C THR A 191 -22.41 12.07 -2.08
N PRO A 192 -21.97 13.11 -1.33
CA PRO A 192 -20.80 12.98 -0.44
C PRO A 192 -20.92 11.84 0.57
N GLN A 193 -22.13 11.63 1.11
CA GLN A 193 -22.44 10.58 2.06
C GLN A 193 -22.36 9.18 1.43
N GLY A 194 -22.89 9.00 0.22
CA GLY A 194 -22.86 7.71 -0.50
C GLY A 194 -21.45 7.34 -0.94
N ALA A 195 -20.64 8.30 -1.39
CA ALA A 195 -19.25 8.08 -1.72
C ALA A 195 -18.44 7.63 -0.48
N GLU A 196 -18.72 8.20 0.68
CA GLU A 196 -18.06 7.88 1.94
C GLU A 196 -18.45 6.49 2.48
N PHE A 197 -19.73 6.11 2.36
CA PHE A 197 -20.20 4.76 2.66
C PHE A 197 -19.54 3.70 1.79
N LEU A 198 -19.39 3.95 0.50
CA LEU A 198 -18.72 3.03 -0.43
C LEU A 198 -17.23 2.86 -0.13
N LEU A 199 -16.55 3.93 0.28
CA LEU A 199 -15.16 3.86 0.75
C LEU A 199 -15.06 3.00 2.01
N SER A 200 -15.99 3.12 2.95
CA SER A 200 -16.06 2.29 4.16
C SER A 200 -16.27 0.81 3.83
N LEU A 201 -17.11 0.47 2.85
CA LEU A 201 -17.32 -0.90 2.37
C LEU A 201 -16.06 -1.49 1.73
N ILE A 202 -15.30 -0.71 0.97
CA ILE A 202 -14.04 -1.16 0.36
C ILE A 202 -13.01 -1.49 1.45
N HIS A 203 -12.94 -0.70 2.49
CA HIS A 203 -12.04 -0.95 3.63
C HIS A 203 -12.42 -2.18 4.46
N ILE A 204 -13.71 -2.54 4.53
CA ILE A 204 -14.19 -3.72 5.24
C ILE A 204 -14.05 -4.99 4.38
N SER A 205 -14.21 -4.89 3.06
CA SER A 205 -14.12 -6.03 2.15
C SER A 205 -12.68 -6.51 1.89
N GLU A 206 -11.67 -5.74 2.30
CA GLU A 206 -10.28 -6.19 2.37
C GLU A 206 -9.91 -6.45 3.86
N PRO A 207 -10.30 -7.62 4.43
CA PRO A 207 -9.88 -7.96 5.77
C PRO A 207 -8.35 -8.04 5.76
N THR A 208 -7.72 -7.24 6.61
CA THR A 208 -6.35 -7.42 7.04
C THR A 208 -6.26 -8.84 7.62
N ARG A 209 -5.95 -9.82 6.76
CA ARG A 209 -5.47 -11.10 7.29
C ARG A 209 -4.12 -10.81 7.92
N LEU A 210 -4.13 -10.76 9.23
CA LEU A 210 -2.95 -10.93 10.07
C LEU A 210 -2.30 -12.27 9.79
#